data_3ea19dae5b6b0dff1a114bf7545e0be2
#
_entry.id   3ea19dae5b6b0dff1a114bf7545e0be2
#
_cell.length_a   1.000
_cell.length_b   1.000
_cell.length_c   1.000
_cell.angle_alpha   90.00
_cell.angle_beta   90.00
_cell.angle_gamma   90.00
#
_symmetry.space_group_name_H-M   'P 1'
#
loop_
_entity.id
_entity.type
_entity.pdbx_description
1 polymer ?
#
loop_
_entity_poly.entity_id
_entity_poly.type
_entity_poly.pdbx_seq_one_letter_code
_entity_poly.pdbx_strand_id
1 'polypeptide(L)'
;LPRLETIKEERQKLHITQKKLAGMTGVSTSMINQIESGRCKPSYNTAKKIFESLAKIEGHISPRTAGNICSTKIEKLSPTNTVSDAGKIMHRKKIDQIPIFEGAELKGLITIDTVNEFTEHKEVKIKNVMKPKPPIIDFEFPANGLAQLTRISGCILVEKNSKIVGIITSSDLLKMM
;
A
#
# COMPACT_ATOMS: atom_id res chain seq x y z
N LEU A 1 14.89 24.42 -12.56
CA LEU A 1 15.22 23.00 -12.61
C LEU A 1 15.40 22.47 -11.19
N PRO A 2 15.00 21.22 -10.89
CA PRO A 2 15.34 20.53 -9.64
C PRO A 2 16.86 20.52 -9.42
N ARG A 3 17.29 20.21 -8.20
CA ARG A 3 18.71 20.11 -7.88
C ARG A 3 19.31 18.90 -8.58
N LEU A 4 20.52 19.02 -9.14
CA LEU A 4 21.21 17.93 -9.86
C LEU A 4 21.47 16.71 -8.97
N GLU A 5 21.63 16.94 -7.66
CA GLU A 5 21.82 15.89 -6.66
C GLU A 5 20.63 14.94 -6.57
N THR A 6 19.42 15.38 -6.95
CA THR A 6 18.20 14.55 -6.88
C THR A 6 18.09 13.55 -8.04
N ILE A 7 18.87 13.70 -9.13
CA ILE A 7 18.76 12.82 -10.32
C ILE A 7 18.94 11.35 -9.96
N LYS A 8 19.92 11.03 -9.13
CA LYS A 8 20.19 9.66 -8.67
C LYS A 8 19.01 9.10 -7.87
N GLU A 9 18.50 9.89 -6.92
CA GLU A 9 17.39 9.49 -6.06
C GLU A 9 16.11 9.28 -6.87
N GLU A 10 15.78 10.20 -7.76
CA GLU A 10 14.59 10.10 -8.63
C GLU A 10 14.69 8.88 -9.56
N ARG A 11 15.85 8.67 -10.19
CA ARG A 11 16.07 7.46 -11.01
C ARG A 11 15.88 6.18 -10.20
N GLN A 12 16.43 6.12 -8.98
CA GLN A 12 16.31 4.95 -8.11
C GLN A 12 14.86 4.70 -7.66
N LYS A 13 14.12 5.74 -7.32
CA LYS A 13 12.67 5.65 -7.01
C LYS A 13 11.88 5.06 -8.17
N LEU A 14 12.27 5.37 -9.40
CA LEU A 14 11.65 4.86 -10.63
C LEU A 14 12.17 3.46 -11.03
N HIS A 15 13.05 2.86 -10.22
CA HIS A 15 13.63 1.53 -10.46
C HIS A 15 14.30 1.37 -11.84
N ILE A 16 14.87 2.44 -12.39
CA ILE A 16 15.56 2.40 -13.68
C ILE A 16 17.10 2.42 -13.52
N THR A 17 17.78 1.72 -14.43
CA THR A 17 19.24 1.68 -14.44
C THR A 17 19.83 2.94 -15.09
N GLN A 18 21.08 3.27 -14.76
CA GLN A 18 21.82 4.35 -15.45
C GLN A 18 21.87 4.12 -16.96
N LYS A 19 22.02 2.88 -17.41
CA LYS A 19 22.00 2.50 -18.84
C LYS A 19 20.65 2.84 -19.50
N LYS A 20 19.54 2.57 -18.80
CA LYS A 20 18.20 2.89 -19.34
C LYS A 20 17.99 4.41 -19.41
N LEU A 21 18.39 5.16 -18.39
CA LEU A 21 18.31 6.62 -18.38
C LEU A 21 19.18 7.22 -19.49
N ALA A 22 20.40 6.71 -19.68
CA ALA A 22 21.31 7.09 -20.76
C ALA A 22 20.68 6.92 -22.14
N GLY A 23 20.06 5.76 -22.40
CA GLY A 23 19.37 5.48 -23.67
C GLY A 23 18.20 6.42 -23.94
N MET A 24 17.46 6.83 -22.91
CA MET A 24 16.31 7.73 -23.05
C MET A 24 16.71 9.19 -23.28
N THR A 25 17.83 9.60 -22.74
CA THR A 25 18.32 10.99 -22.80
C THR A 25 19.28 11.25 -23.93
N GLY A 26 19.79 10.19 -24.58
CA GLY A 26 20.85 10.28 -25.58
C GLY A 26 22.21 10.65 -24.98
N VAL A 27 22.38 10.48 -23.66
CA VAL A 27 23.61 10.74 -22.93
C VAL A 27 24.31 9.41 -22.64
N SER A 28 25.64 9.37 -22.63
CA SER A 28 26.38 8.13 -22.32
C SER A 28 26.16 7.70 -20.86
N THR A 29 26.20 6.38 -20.60
CA THR A 29 26.10 5.84 -19.23
C THR A 29 27.20 6.38 -18.33
N SER A 30 28.41 6.57 -18.87
CA SER A 30 29.52 7.19 -18.15
C SER A 30 29.21 8.62 -17.69
N MET A 31 28.58 9.41 -18.58
CA MET A 31 28.17 10.77 -18.24
C MET A 31 27.08 10.79 -17.17
N ILE A 32 26.08 9.90 -17.26
CA ILE A 32 25.07 9.76 -16.19
C ILE A 32 25.73 9.44 -14.84
N ASN A 33 26.67 8.50 -14.83
CA ASN A 33 27.43 8.15 -13.63
C ASN A 33 28.20 9.34 -13.05
N GLN A 34 28.88 10.12 -13.90
CA GLN A 34 29.62 11.31 -13.48
C GLN A 34 28.72 12.41 -12.92
N ILE A 35 27.55 12.60 -13.51
CA ILE A 35 26.54 13.57 -13.02
C ILE A 35 26.02 13.12 -11.66
N GLU A 36 25.60 11.86 -11.53
CA GLU A 36 25.05 11.32 -10.26
C GLU A 36 26.09 11.26 -9.13
N SER A 37 27.38 11.17 -9.46
CA SER A 37 28.47 11.22 -8.48
C SER A 37 28.98 12.63 -8.19
N GLY A 38 28.39 13.65 -8.82
CA GLY A 38 28.80 15.06 -8.64
C GLY A 38 30.12 15.43 -9.31
N ARG A 39 30.72 14.51 -10.10
CA ARG A 39 32.00 14.74 -10.79
C ARG A 39 31.88 15.58 -12.07
N CYS A 40 30.67 15.68 -12.61
CA CYS A 40 30.38 16.47 -13.80
C CYS A 40 29.12 17.27 -13.59
N LYS A 41 29.18 18.56 -13.92
CA LYS A 41 27.99 19.42 -14.02
C LYS A 41 27.51 19.41 -15.48
N PRO A 42 26.31 18.86 -15.76
CA PRO A 42 25.79 18.81 -17.12
C PRO A 42 25.45 20.22 -17.63
N SER A 43 25.45 20.38 -18.95
CA SER A 43 24.89 21.60 -19.55
C SER A 43 23.39 21.73 -19.19
N TYR A 44 22.85 22.93 -19.27
CA TYR A 44 21.41 23.18 -19.05
C TYR A 44 20.54 22.24 -19.91
N ASN A 45 20.87 22.10 -21.20
CA ASN A 45 20.12 21.25 -22.12
C ASN A 45 20.18 19.76 -21.71
N THR A 46 21.34 19.29 -21.27
CA THR A 46 21.50 17.91 -20.77
C THR A 46 20.69 17.68 -19.50
N ALA A 47 20.79 18.58 -18.55
CA ALA A 47 20.02 18.51 -17.32
C ALA A 47 18.51 18.51 -17.59
N LYS A 48 18.04 19.42 -18.46
CA LYS A 48 16.64 19.50 -18.89
C LYS A 48 16.16 18.16 -19.47
N LYS A 49 16.90 17.57 -20.42
CA LYS A 49 16.57 16.26 -21.02
C LYS A 49 16.45 15.15 -19.97
N ILE A 50 17.37 15.13 -19.00
CA ILE A 50 17.33 14.12 -17.93
C ILE A 50 16.07 14.28 -17.09
N PHE A 51 15.75 15.48 -16.60
CA PHE A 51 14.56 15.71 -15.80
C PHE A 51 13.25 15.48 -16.58
N GLU A 52 13.19 15.90 -17.84
CA GLU A 52 12.02 15.61 -18.71
C GLU A 52 11.82 14.11 -18.93
N SER A 53 12.91 13.34 -19.06
CA SER A 53 12.84 11.89 -19.24
C SER A 53 12.40 11.20 -17.94
N LEU A 54 12.87 11.64 -16.79
CA LEU A 54 12.42 11.15 -15.49
C LEU A 54 10.94 11.46 -15.26
N ALA A 55 10.52 12.70 -15.51
CA ALA A 55 9.12 13.11 -15.39
C ALA A 55 8.19 12.34 -16.33
N LYS A 56 8.62 12.04 -17.56
CA LYS A 56 7.85 11.17 -18.48
C LYS A 56 7.66 9.77 -17.93
N ILE A 57 8.68 9.18 -17.32
CA ILE A 57 8.58 7.87 -16.70
C ILE A 57 7.65 7.94 -15.48
N GLU A 58 7.80 8.96 -14.65
CA GLU A 58 6.94 9.19 -13.50
C GLU A 58 5.47 9.34 -13.90
N GLY A 59 5.18 10.05 -14.99
CA GLY A 59 3.86 10.18 -15.58
C GLY A 59 3.32 8.89 -16.25
N HIS A 60 4.22 7.96 -16.62
CA HIS A 60 3.84 6.64 -17.18
C HIS A 60 3.76 5.54 -16.11
N ILE A 61 4.37 5.71 -14.96
CA ILE A 61 4.09 4.89 -13.79
C ILE A 61 2.79 5.45 -13.23
N SER A 62 1.66 4.93 -13.69
CA SER A 62 0.39 5.17 -13.03
C SER A 62 0.61 4.93 -11.52
N PRO A 63 0.33 5.91 -10.65
CA PRO A 63 0.49 5.70 -9.23
C PRO A 63 -0.31 4.45 -8.89
N ARG A 64 0.31 3.46 -8.24
CA ARG A 64 -0.42 2.29 -7.78
C ARG A 64 -1.58 2.79 -6.94
N THR A 65 -2.77 2.28 -7.23
CA THR A 65 -3.98 2.62 -6.49
C THR A 65 -4.25 1.59 -5.41
N ALA A 66 -5.12 1.92 -4.48
CA ALA A 66 -5.60 0.98 -3.46
C ALA A 66 -6.12 -0.32 -4.09
N GLY A 67 -6.83 -0.22 -5.20
CA GLY A 67 -7.35 -1.36 -5.93
C GLY A 67 -6.28 -2.25 -6.54
N ASN A 68 -5.12 -1.70 -6.92
CA ASN A 68 -4.01 -2.49 -7.47
C ASN A 68 -3.26 -3.31 -6.41
N ILE A 69 -3.37 -2.94 -5.14
CA ILE A 69 -2.61 -3.55 -4.05
C ILE A 69 -3.47 -4.33 -3.06
N CYS A 70 -4.78 -4.10 -3.03
CA CYS A 70 -5.67 -4.77 -2.08
C CYS A 70 -5.79 -6.28 -2.36
N SER A 71 -5.94 -7.05 -1.30
CA SER A 71 -6.38 -8.43 -1.38
C SER A 71 -7.89 -8.49 -1.61
N THR A 72 -8.35 -9.20 -2.63
CA THR A 72 -9.79 -9.40 -2.93
C THR A 72 -10.41 -10.51 -2.11
N LYS A 73 -9.60 -11.35 -1.44
CA LYS A 73 -10.06 -12.40 -0.55
C LYS A 73 -10.29 -11.84 0.84
N ILE A 74 -11.50 -11.42 1.12
CA ILE A 74 -11.90 -10.87 2.41
C ILE A 74 -12.64 -11.93 3.20
N GLU A 75 -12.07 -12.37 4.33
CA GLU A 75 -12.82 -13.14 5.33
C GLU A 75 -13.76 -12.19 6.09
N LYS A 76 -14.99 -12.61 6.33
CA LYS A 76 -16.02 -11.80 6.98
C LYS A 76 -16.68 -12.58 8.10
N LEU A 77 -17.06 -11.89 9.15
CA LEU A 77 -17.87 -12.43 10.24
C LEU A 77 -19.05 -11.49 10.53
N SER A 78 -20.05 -12.04 11.18
CA SER A 78 -21.24 -11.30 11.64
C SER A 78 -21.04 -10.85 13.10
N PRO A 79 -21.72 -9.77 13.56
CA PRO A 79 -21.78 -9.40 14.96
C PRO A 79 -22.27 -10.52 15.89
N THR A 80 -23.03 -11.47 15.38
CA THR A 80 -23.59 -12.61 16.13
C THR A 80 -22.65 -13.80 16.24
N ASN A 81 -21.57 -13.85 15.48
CA ASN A 81 -20.52 -14.86 15.65
C ASN A 81 -19.81 -14.68 17.01
N THR A 82 -19.06 -15.70 17.41
CA THR A 82 -18.31 -15.69 18.67
C THR A 82 -16.84 -15.34 18.46
N VAL A 83 -16.17 -14.98 19.55
CA VAL A 83 -14.70 -14.81 19.57
C VAL A 83 -14.00 -16.11 19.17
N SER A 84 -14.56 -17.27 19.55
CA SER A 84 -14.04 -18.58 19.12
C SER A 84 -14.07 -18.75 17.60
N ASP A 85 -15.16 -18.31 16.94
CA ASP A 85 -15.28 -18.38 15.48
C ASP A 85 -14.18 -17.55 14.81
N ALA A 86 -13.95 -16.34 15.29
CA ALA A 86 -12.88 -15.48 14.80
C ALA A 86 -11.49 -16.13 14.97
N GLY A 87 -11.18 -16.65 16.15
CA GLY A 87 -9.92 -17.30 16.43
C GLY A 87 -9.64 -18.50 15.51
N LYS A 88 -10.66 -19.34 15.26
CA LYS A 88 -10.55 -20.50 14.34
C LYS A 88 -10.22 -20.05 12.91
N ILE A 89 -10.88 -19.00 12.41
CA ILE A 89 -10.63 -18.47 11.06
C ILE A 89 -9.24 -17.85 10.98
N MET A 90 -8.87 -17.03 11.95
CA MET A 90 -7.56 -16.37 12.00
C MET A 90 -6.42 -17.40 11.98
N HIS A 91 -6.53 -18.45 12.80
CA HIS A 91 -5.53 -19.52 12.84
C HIS A 91 -5.45 -20.27 11.52
N ARG A 92 -6.59 -20.68 10.96
CA ARG A 92 -6.66 -21.46 9.70
C ARG A 92 -6.17 -20.67 8.49
N LYS A 93 -6.50 -19.38 8.42
CA LYS A 93 -6.19 -18.51 7.29
C LYS A 93 -4.88 -17.73 7.46
N LYS A 94 -4.26 -17.80 8.65
CA LYS A 94 -3.05 -17.04 9.03
C LYS A 94 -3.24 -15.52 8.83
N ILE A 95 -4.36 -15.03 9.32
CA ILE A 95 -4.72 -13.61 9.33
C ILE A 95 -4.94 -13.16 10.76
N ASP A 96 -4.70 -11.91 11.05
CA ASP A 96 -4.73 -11.31 12.39
C ASP A 96 -5.91 -10.35 12.60
N GLN A 97 -6.76 -10.19 11.58
CA GLN A 97 -7.90 -9.30 11.65
C GLN A 97 -8.99 -9.69 10.64
N ILE A 98 -10.26 -9.51 11.05
CA ILE A 98 -11.43 -9.84 10.24
C ILE A 98 -12.45 -8.70 10.37
N PRO A 99 -12.86 -8.06 9.27
CA PRO A 99 -13.94 -7.09 9.28
C PRO A 99 -15.28 -7.76 9.54
N ILE A 100 -16.12 -7.05 10.31
CA ILE A 100 -17.42 -7.53 10.76
C ILE A 100 -18.52 -6.86 9.93
N PHE A 101 -19.35 -7.68 9.33
CA PHE A 101 -20.45 -7.22 8.46
C PHE A 101 -21.80 -7.71 8.96
N GLU A 102 -22.81 -6.90 8.80
CA GLU A 102 -24.23 -7.26 8.91
C GLU A 102 -24.87 -6.99 7.55
N GLY A 103 -25.14 -8.08 6.81
CA GLY A 103 -25.46 -7.94 5.39
C GLY A 103 -24.32 -7.31 4.60
N ALA A 104 -24.59 -6.21 3.92
CA ALA A 104 -23.57 -5.43 3.19
C ALA A 104 -22.90 -4.33 4.04
N GLU A 105 -23.42 -4.07 5.25
CA GLU A 105 -22.95 -2.98 6.09
C GLU A 105 -21.77 -3.41 6.95
N LEU A 106 -20.66 -2.68 6.87
CA LEU A 106 -19.52 -2.82 7.77
C LEU A 106 -19.91 -2.34 9.18
N LYS A 107 -19.73 -3.17 10.20
CA LYS A 107 -20.05 -2.86 11.61
C LYS A 107 -18.80 -2.58 12.45
N GLY A 108 -17.69 -3.23 12.16
CA GLY A 108 -16.50 -3.09 12.96
C GLY A 108 -15.37 -4.00 12.49
N LEU A 109 -14.41 -4.23 13.36
CA LEU A 109 -13.24 -5.06 13.15
C LEU A 109 -12.98 -5.92 14.38
N ILE A 110 -12.60 -7.20 14.21
CA ILE A 110 -12.02 -8.02 15.27
C ILE A 110 -10.57 -8.32 14.93
N THR A 111 -9.70 -8.23 15.93
CA THR A 111 -8.25 -8.45 15.78
C THR A 111 -7.80 -9.64 16.61
N ILE A 112 -6.63 -10.18 16.29
CA ILE A 112 -6.04 -11.29 17.06
C ILE A 112 -5.80 -10.89 18.53
N ASP A 113 -5.47 -9.62 18.81
CA ASP A 113 -5.32 -9.12 20.18
C ASP A 113 -6.62 -9.27 20.96
N THR A 114 -7.76 -8.86 20.34
CA THR A 114 -9.07 -9.05 20.97
C THR A 114 -9.38 -10.53 21.21
N VAL A 115 -9.05 -11.41 20.27
CA VAL A 115 -9.24 -12.87 20.43
C VAL A 115 -8.40 -13.39 21.61
N ASN A 116 -7.17 -12.92 21.76
CA ASN A 116 -6.28 -13.32 22.85
C ASN A 116 -6.76 -12.81 24.21
N GLU A 117 -7.30 -11.59 24.29
CA GLU A 117 -7.88 -11.03 25.52
C GLU A 117 -9.06 -11.85 26.04
N PHE A 118 -9.83 -12.46 25.16
CA PHE A 118 -11.02 -13.25 25.48
C PHE A 118 -10.82 -14.76 25.40
N THR A 119 -9.59 -15.24 25.54
CA THR A 119 -9.24 -16.67 25.41
C THR A 119 -10.05 -17.58 26.35
N GLU A 120 -10.37 -17.10 27.56
CA GLU A 120 -11.19 -17.86 28.54
C GLU A 120 -12.70 -17.67 28.34
N HIS A 121 -13.12 -16.67 27.54
CA HIS A 121 -14.51 -16.31 27.30
C HIS A 121 -14.89 -16.44 25.80
N LYS A 122 -14.59 -17.59 25.24
CA LYS A 122 -14.69 -17.86 23.78
C LYS A 122 -16.09 -17.70 23.19
N GLU A 123 -17.14 -17.83 24.02
CA GLU A 123 -18.54 -17.73 23.62
C GLU A 123 -19.07 -16.29 23.54
N VAL A 124 -18.25 -15.31 23.93
CA VAL A 124 -18.63 -13.89 23.82
C VAL A 124 -18.91 -13.53 22.37
N LYS A 125 -20.04 -12.86 22.15
CA LYS A 125 -20.43 -12.39 20.81
C LYS A 125 -19.56 -11.23 20.36
N ILE A 126 -19.16 -11.26 19.08
CA ILE A 126 -18.26 -10.27 18.49
C ILE A 126 -18.77 -8.85 18.65
N LYS A 127 -20.09 -8.63 18.58
CA LYS A 127 -20.72 -7.30 18.79
C LYS A 127 -20.33 -6.61 20.10
N ASN A 128 -19.97 -7.38 21.12
CA ASN A 128 -19.63 -6.86 22.44
C ASN A 128 -18.15 -6.47 22.59
N VAL A 129 -17.29 -6.93 21.66
CA VAL A 129 -15.83 -6.80 21.78
C VAL A 129 -15.18 -6.26 20.49
N MET A 130 -15.91 -6.12 19.40
CA MET A 130 -15.37 -5.61 18.15
C MET A 130 -14.89 -4.17 18.30
N LYS A 131 -13.82 -3.86 17.60
CA LYS A 131 -13.25 -2.51 17.47
C LYS A 131 -14.08 -1.68 16.47
N PRO A 132 -13.92 -0.35 16.47
CA PRO A 132 -14.55 0.53 15.49
C PRO A 132 -14.29 0.10 14.05
N LYS A 133 -15.11 0.62 13.14
CA LYS A 133 -14.96 0.38 11.70
C LYS A 133 -13.58 0.84 11.22
N PRO A 134 -12.84 0.01 10.46
CA PRO A 134 -11.62 0.46 9.80
C PRO A 134 -11.94 1.49 8.71
N PRO A 135 -10.95 2.29 8.26
CA PRO A 135 -11.14 3.21 7.15
C PRO A 135 -11.59 2.49 5.88
N ILE A 136 -12.45 3.15 5.11
CA ILE A 136 -12.83 2.74 3.76
C ILE A 136 -12.30 3.79 2.79
N ILE A 137 -11.62 3.38 1.74
CA ILE A 137 -11.09 4.25 0.70
C ILE A 137 -11.54 3.79 -0.67
N ASP A 138 -11.57 4.72 -1.62
CA ASP A 138 -11.90 4.42 -3.01
C ASP A 138 -10.83 3.55 -3.69
N PHE A 139 -11.25 2.72 -4.63
CA PHE A 139 -10.39 1.84 -5.43
C PHE A 139 -9.27 2.59 -6.16
N GLU A 140 -9.54 3.80 -6.64
CA GLU A 140 -8.56 4.63 -7.35
C GLU A 140 -7.70 5.49 -6.43
N PHE A 141 -7.88 5.39 -5.11
CA PHE A 141 -7.08 6.15 -4.15
C PHE A 141 -5.59 5.81 -4.30
N PRO A 142 -4.68 6.82 -4.38
CA PRO A 142 -3.24 6.59 -4.52
C PRO A 142 -2.67 5.77 -3.36
N ALA A 143 -1.84 4.77 -3.69
CA ALA A 143 -1.28 3.85 -2.69
C ALA A 143 -0.21 4.48 -1.78
N ASN A 144 0.40 5.60 -2.21
CA ASN A 144 1.35 6.34 -1.41
C ASN A 144 0.65 6.96 -0.19
N GLY A 145 1.21 6.75 0.99
CA GLY A 145 0.61 7.19 2.27
C GLY A 145 -0.29 6.17 2.97
N LEU A 146 -0.71 5.09 2.31
CA LEU A 146 -1.54 4.05 2.93
C LEU A 146 -0.81 3.29 4.04
N ALA A 147 0.52 3.21 4.00
CA ALA A 147 1.32 2.54 5.03
C ALA A 147 1.10 3.14 6.42
N GLN A 148 1.04 4.46 6.54
CA GLN A 148 0.79 5.13 7.82
C GLN A 148 -0.64 4.88 8.30
N LEU A 149 -1.62 4.99 7.41
CA LEU A 149 -3.02 4.75 7.73
C LEU A 149 -3.24 3.30 8.19
N THR A 150 -2.68 2.32 7.47
CA THR A 150 -2.75 0.90 7.84
C THR A 150 -2.10 0.62 9.20
N ARG A 151 -0.98 1.29 9.51
CA ARG A 151 -0.31 1.15 10.82
C ARG A 151 -1.20 1.62 11.97
N ILE A 152 -1.98 2.67 11.77
CA ILE A 152 -2.87 3.23 12.79
C ILE A 152 -4.15 2.39 12.93
N SER A 153 -4.76 2.00 11.82
CA SER A 153 -6.08 1.35 11.79
C SER A 153 -6.03 -0.19 11.78
N GLY A 154 -4.85 -0.78 11.57
CA GLY A 154 -4.65 -2.23 11.38
C GLY A 154 -4.93 -2.68 9.95
N CYS A 155 -6.02 -2.25 9.35
CA CYS A 155 -6.34 -2.51 7.95
C CYS A 155 -7.14 -1.36 7.34
N ILE A 156 -7.25 -1.37 6.03
CA ILE A 156 -8.07 -0.44 5.24
C ILE A 156 -8.95 -1.28 4.32
N LEU A 157 -10.23 -0.96 4.24
CA LEU A 157 -11.12 -1.55 3.25
C LEU A 157 -11.15 -0.70 1.98
N VAL A 158 -11.22 -1.36 0.85
CA VAL A 158 -11.27 -0.71 -0.47
C VAL A 158 -12.64 -0.90 -1.06
N GLU A 159 -13.27 0.23 -1.46
CA GLU A 159 -14.56 0.20 -2.13
C GLU A 159 -14.46 0.60 -3.61
N LYS A 160 -15.36 0.03 -4.39
CA LYS A 160 -15.60 0.41 -5.78
C LYS A 160 -17.09 0.40 -6.03
N ASN A 161 -17.63 1.50 -6.56
CA ASN A 161 -19.08 1.64 -6.79
C ASN A 161 -19.92 1.31 -5.53
N SER A 162 -19.53 1.87 -4.39
CA SER A 162 -20.17 1.67 -3.08
C SER A 162 -20.21 0.21 -2.59
N LYS A 163 -19.33 -0.64 -3.11
CA LYS A 163 -19.17 -2.03 -2.66
C LYS A 163 -17.74 -2.27 -2.18
N ILE A 164 -17.60 -2.93 -1.04
CA ILE A 164 -16.29 -3.36 -0.54
C ILE A 164 -15.75 -4.48 -1.44
N VAL A 165 -14.64 -4.22 -2.10
CA VAL A 165 -14.00 -5.12 -3.07
C VAL A 165 -12.66 -5.66 -2.61
N GLY A 166 -12.05 -5.07 -1.59
CA GLY A 166 -10.73 -5.49 -1.13
C GLY A 166 -10.42 -5.03 0.29
N ILE A 167 -9.32 -5.57 0.81
CA ILE A 167 -8.72 -5.20 2.09
C ILE A 167 -7.21 -5.01 1.89
N ILE A 168 -6.65 -4.01 2.57
CA ILE A 168 -5.22 -3.72 2.60
C ILE A 168 -4.75 -3.88 4.04
N THR A 169 -3.73 -4.70 4.21
CA THR A 169 -3.05 -4.94 5.50
C THR A 169 -1.56 -4.61 5.37
N SER A 170 -0.84 -4.65 6.48
CA SER A 170 0.61 -4.45 6.48
C SER A 170 1.33 -5.44 5.54
N SER A 171 0.82 -6.68 5.43
CA SER A 171 1.38 -7.70 4.53
C SER A 171 1.27 -7.32 3.06
N ASP A 172 0.20 -6.64 2.65
CA ASP A 172 0.03 -6.20 1.26
C ASP A 172 0.96 -5.05 0.93
N LEU A 173 1.21 -4.16 1.88
CA LEU A 173 2.14 -3.05 1.72
C LEU A 173 3.61 -3.51 1.66
N LEU A 174 3.98 -4.54 2.42
CA LEU A 174 5.33 -5.12 2.35
C LEU A 174 5.66 -5.73 0.98
N LYS A 175 4.66 -6.24 0.26
CA LYS A 175 4.84 -6.76 -1.11
C LYS A 175 5.11 -5.65 -2.13
N MET A 176 4.91 -4.38 -1.76
CA MET A 176 5.16 -3.23 -2.63
C MET A 176 6.60 -2.69 -2.52
N MET A 177 7.29 -3.05 -1.45
CA MET A 177 8.68 -2.64 -1.18
C MET A 177 9.65 -3.56 -1.91
#